data_7fb8c64b4c72c5af1eb5e3c552a489ea
#
_entry.id   7fb8c64b4c72c5af1eb5e3c552a489ea
#
_cell.length_a   1.000
_cell.length_b   1.000
_cell.length_c   1.000
_cell.angle_alpha   90.00
_cell.angle_beta   90.00
_cell.angle_gamma   90.00
#
_symmetry.space_group_name_H-M   'P 1'
#
loop_
_entity.id
_entity.type
_entity.pdbx_description
1 polymer ?
#
loop_
_entity_poly.entity_id
_entity_poly.type
_entity_poly.pdbx_seq_one_letter_code
_entity_poly.pdbx_strand_id
1 'polypeptide(L)'
;MIVIKPPASCDFPAEVASVFLAGSIEMGAAEDWQSSMTARLADLDIVILNPRRDEWDSSWRQSLDNPQFRAQVEWELDGLDRASVIALWFVPESRAPISLLELGLNARSGKVVVGCPDGFWRKGNVEVVCERFGIPLLADLDAFVAAVRARIASRLTR
;
A
#
# COMPACT_ATOMS: atom_id res chain seq x y z
N MET A 1 -7.56 -16.57 -0.13
CA MET A 1 -6.69 -15.39 0.11
C MET A 1 -5.34 -15.85 0.65
N ILE A 2 -4.24 -15.26 0.14
CA ILE A 2 -2.85 -15.47 0.61
C ILE A 2 -2.27 -14.12 1.00
N VAL A 3 -1.63 -14.03 2.17
CA VAL A 3 -0.92 -12.82 2.62
C VAL A 3 0.58 -13.09 2.55
N ILE A 4 1.31 -12.25 1.81
CA ILE A 4 2.76 -12.29 1.68
C ILE A 4 3.35 -11.07 2.37
N LYS A 5 4.32 -11.31 3.25
CA LYS A 5 5.10 -10.29 3.96
C LYS A 5 6.60 -10.49 3.71
N PRO A 6 7.41 -9.42 3.73
CA PRO A 6 8.86 -9.59 3.66
C PRO A 6 9.37 -10.38 4.88
N PRO A 7 10.37 -11.25 4.72
CA PRO A 7 11.22 -11.42 3.54
C PRO A 7 10.73 -12.49 2.55
N ALA A 8 9.48 -13.01 2.65
CA ALA A 8 8.97 -13.99 1.70
C ALA A 8 8.93 -13.40 0.27
N SER A 9 9.18 -14.24 -0.75
CA SER A 9 9.15 -13.78 -2.14
C SER A 9 7.78 -13.21 -2.54
N CYS A 10 7.78 -12.13 -3.32
CA CYS A 10 6.59 -11.58 -3.95
C CYS A 10 6.11 -12.42 -5.15
N ASP A 11 6.64 -13.62 -5.38
CA ASP A 11 6.29 -14.42 -6.52
C ASP A 11 4.93 -15.10 -6.37
N PHE A 12 4.05 -14.82 -7.30
CA PHE A 12 2.75 -15.45 -7.48
C PHE A 12 2.34 -15.36 -8.95
N PRO A 13 1.41 -16.21 -9.43
CA PRO A 13 0.96 -16.18 -10.83
C PRO A 13 0.36 -14.81 -11.21
N ALA A 14 0.73 -14.29 -12.37
CA ALA A 14 0.36 -12.94 -12.81
C ALA A 14 -1.15 -12.73 -13.01
N GLU A 15 -1.89 -13.83 -13.26
CA GLU A 15 -3.34 -13.86 -13.41
C GLU A 15 -4.08 -13.73 -12.08
N VAL A 16 -3.42 -13.96 -10.95
CA VAL A 16 -4.05 -13.83 -9.63
C VAL A 16 -4.21 -12.36 -9.27
N ALA A 17 -5.43 -11.95 -8.96
CA ALA A 17 -5.69 -10.61 -8.48
C ALA A 17 -4.93 -10.34 -7.18
N SER A 18 -4.33 -9.17 -7.07
CA SER A 18 -3.47 -8.84 -5.93
C SER A 18 -3.60 -7.39 -5.50
N VAL A 19 -3.38 -7.15 -4.21
CA VAL A 19 -3.36 -5.81 -3.63
C VAL A 19 -2.10 -5.59 -2.80
N PHE A 20 -1.41 -4.48 -3.04
CA PHE A 20 -0.32 -4.02 -2.20
C PHE A 20 -0.86 -3.01 -1.18
N LEU A 21 -0.57 -3.21 0.09
CA LEU A 21 -1.02 -2.34 1.18
C LEU A 21 0.03 -1.25 1.46
N ALA A 22 0.08 -0.24 0.59
CA ALA A 22 0.94 0.93 0.74
C ALA A 22 0.39 1.90 1.79
N GLY A 23 1.25 2.64 2.45
CA GLY A 23 0.78 3.68 3.37
C GLY A 23 1.58 3.78 4.65
N SER A 24 1.05 4.52 5.60
CA SER A 24 1.75 4.84 6.84
C SER A 24 2.05 3.60 7.67
N ILE A 25 3.33 3.38 7.97
CA ILE A 25 3.81 2.33 8.89
C ILE A 25 4.59 2.97 10.05
N GLU A 26 5.29 4.11 9.81
CA GLU A 26 6.07 4.87 10.79
C GLU A 26 6.98 3.95 11.63
N MET A 27 7.73 3.04 10.98
CA MET A 27 8.55 2.03 11.64
C MET A 27 7.79 1.17 12.65
N GLY A 28 6.50 0.91 12.40
CA GLY A 28 5.62 0.15 13.26
C GLY A 28 4.85 0.96 14.30
N ALA A 29 5.09 2.27 14.42
CA ALA A 29 4.41 3.13 15.39
C ALA A 29 3.01 3.59 14.95
N ALA A 30 2.72 3.58 13.62
CA ALA A 30 1.40 3.91 13.13
C ALA A 30 0.37 2.81 13.43
N GLU A 31 -0.92 3.20 13.50
CA GLU A 31 -2.02 2.24 13.58
C GLU A 31 -1.88 1.14 12.54
N ASP A 32 -2.15 -0.11 12.93
CA ASP A 32 -2.08 -1.27 12.04
C ASP A 32 -3.36 -1.38 11.18
N TRP A 33 -3.51 -0.41 10.28
CA TRP A 33 -4.60 -0.41 9.32
C TRP A 33 -4.48 -1.56 8.30
N GLN A 34 -3.27 -2.07 8.07
CA GLN A 34 -3.03 -3.20 7.16
C GLN A 34 -3.72 -4.47 7.65
N SER A 35 -3.67 -4.75 8.94
CA SER A 35 -4.39 -5.89 9.54
C SER A 35 -5.91 -5.72 9.42
N SER A 36 -6.43 -4.52 9.65
CA SER A 36 -7.85 -4.22 9.45
C SER A 36 -8.27 -4.41 7.99
N MET A 37 -7.47 -3.91 7.03
CA MET A 37 -7.74 -4.08 5.61
C MET A 37 -7.69 -5.56 5.21
N THR A 38 -6.70 -6.31 5.67
CA THR A 38 -6.56 -7.75 5.41
C THR A 38 -7.81 -8.51 5.86
N ALA A 39 -8.30 -8.23 7.07
CA ALA A 39 -9.52 -8.86 7.60
C ALA A 39 -10.76 -8.53 6.75
N ARG A 40 -10.87 -7.30 6.26
CA ARG A 40 -11.99 -6.84 5.42
C ARG A 40 -11.96 -7.33 3.97
N LEU A 41 -10.85 -7.93 3.54
CA LEU A 41 -10.69 -8.55 2.22
C LEU A 41 -10.66 -10.08 2.29
N ALA A 42 -10.87 -10.69 3.47
CA ALA A 42 -10.65 -12.11 3.73
C ALA A 42 -11.55 -13.06 2.92
N ASP A 43 -12.70 -12.57 2.46
CA ASP A 43 -13.65 -13.30 1.62
C ASP A 43 -13.27 -13.37 0.13
N LEU A 44 -12.22 -12.63 -0.28
CA LEU A 44 -11.76 -12.58 -1.66
C LEU A 44 -10.64 -13.60 -1.91
N ASP A 45 -10.64 -14.21 -3.10
CA ASP A 45 -9.55 -15.10 -3.54
C ASP A 45 -8.45 -14.26 -4.24
N ILE A 46 -7.59 -13.66 -3.44
CA ILE A 46 -6.54 -12.71 -3.88
C ILE A 46 -5.23 -12.93 -3.12
N VAL A 47 -4.17 -12.33 -3.64
CA VAL A 47 -2.90 -12.15 -2.93
C VAL A 47 -2.86 -10.76 -2.30
N ILE A 48 -2.53 -10.69 -1.02
CA ILE A 48 -2.23 -9.43 -0.31
C ILE A 48 -0.73 -9.33 -0.09
N LEU A 49 -0.12 -8.27 -0.58
CA LEU A 49 1.27 -7.89 -0.33
C LEU A 49 1.28 -6.85 0.80
N ASN A 50 1.72 -7.28 1.99
CA ASN A 50 1.76 -6.42 3.16
C ASN A 50 3.21 -6.10 3.54
N PRO A 51 3.71 -4.87 3.32
CA PRO A 51 5.09 -4.49 3.58
C PRO A 51 5.43 -4.42 5.08
N ARG A 52 4.43 -4.42 5.95
CA ARG A 52 4.63 -4.35 7.40
C ARG A 52 5.25 -5.64 7.92
N ARG A 53 6.55 -5.58 8.25
CA ARG A 53 7.26 -6.71 8.85
C ARG A 53 6.76 -6.98 10.26
N ASP A 54 6.73 -8.26 10.63
CA ASP A 54 6.45 -8.66 12.01
C ASP A 54 7.67 -8.37 12.92
N GLU A 55 8.88 -8.49 12.35
CA GLU A 55 10.15 -8.20 13.03
C GLU A 55 10.86 -7.05 12.29
N TRP A 56 10.63 -5.82 12.76
CA TRP A 56 11.35 -4.65 12.28
C TRP A 56 12.50 -4.31 13.20
N ASP A 57 13.72 -4.25 12.65
CA ASP A 57 14.90 -3.79 13.37
C ASP A 57 15.16 -2.31 13.08
N SER A 58 14.81 -1.43 14.03
CA SER A 58 15.00 0.01 13.91
C SER A 58 16.48 0.45 13.88
N SER A 59 17.43 -0.47 14.16
CA SER A 59 18.86 -0.21 14.08
C SER A 59 19.39 -0.24 12.65
N TRP A 60 18.63 -0.70 11.68
CA TRP A 60 19.05 -0.74 10.29
C TRP A 60 19.37 0.66 9.77
N ARG A 61 20.60 0.81 9.33
CA ARG A 61 21.00 2.03 8.65
C ARG A 61 20.27 2.14 7.32
N GLN A 62 19.58 3.24 7.11
CA GLN A 62 18.87 3.54 5.86
C GLN A 62 19.87 3.95 4.77
N SER A 63 20.52 2.95 4.19
CA SER A 63 21.59 3.13 3.20
C SER A 63 21.57 1.98 2.20
N LEU A 64 21.92 2.29 0.95
CA LEU A 64 22.08 1.31 -0.12
C LEU A 64 23.06 0.18 0.25
N ASP A 65 24.06 0.48 1.10
CA ASP A 65 25.07 -0.47 1.55
C ASP A 65 24.57 -1.42 2.65
N ASN A 66 23.37 -1.21 3.20
CA ASN A 66 22.75 -2.11 4.16
C ASN A 66 21.90 -3.16 3.43
N PRO A 67 22.34 -4.43 3.37
CA PRO A 67 21.64 -5.44 2.58
C PRO A 67 20.20 -5.69 3.02
N GLN A 68 19.93 -5.65 4.34
CA GLN A 68 18.59 -5.90 4.88
C GLN A 68 17.64 -4.75 4.54
N PHE A 69 18.09 -3.51 4.71
CA PHE A 69 17.31 -2.32 4.32
C PHE A 69 17.05 -2.31 2.82
N ARG A 70 18.10 -2.56 2.01
CA ARG A 70 17.97 -2.63 0.55
C ARG A 70 16.96 -3.69 0.12
N ALA A 71 17.06 -4.90 0.68
CA ALA A 71 16.16 -6.00 0.36
C ALA A 71 14.68 -5.65 0.70
N GLN A 72 14.45 -4.91 1.79
CA GLN A 72 13.11 -4.43 2.13
C GLN A 72 12.58 -3.46 1.07
N VAL A 73 13.38 -2.46 0.69
CA VAL A 73 12.95 -1.46 -0.31
C VAL A 73 12.73 -2.10 -1.68
N GLU A 74 13.62 -3.02 -2.10
CA GLU A 74 13.45 -3.77 -3.35
C GLU A 74 12.18 -4.62 -3.33
N TRP A 75 11.89 -5.28 -2.21
CA TRP A 75 10.65 -6.05 -2.03
C TRP A 75 9.39 -5.16 -2.18
N GLU A 76 9.41 -3.95 -1.61
CA GLU A 76 8.32 -3.00 -1.72
C GLU A 76 8.12 -2.54 -3.17
N LEU A 77 9.20 -2.19 -3.86
CA LEU A 77 9.15 -1.78 -5.27
C LEU A 77 8.63 -2.91 -6.17
N ASP A 78 9.15 -4.13 -6.00
CA ASP A 78 8.68 -5.31 -6.75
C ASP A 78 7.21 -5.59 -6.46
N GLY A 79 6.79 -5.49 -5.21
CA GLY A 79 5.40 -5.66 -4.81
C GLY A 79 4.46 -4.63 -5.43
N LEU A 80 4.85 -3.36 -5.46
CA LEU A 80 4.11 -2.28 -6.11
C LEU A 80 3.97 -2.52 -7.62
N ASP A 81 5.06 -2.96 -8.27
CA ASP A 81 5.05 -3.25 -9.71
C ASP A 81 4.16 -4.45 -10.04
N ARG A 82 4.18 -5.50 -9.23
CA ARG A 82 3.41 -6.73 -9.46
C ARG A 82 1.92 -6.60 -9.12
N ALA A 83 1.59 -5.80 -8.11
CA ALA A 83 0.21 -5.68 -7.65
C ALA A 83 -0.73 -5.18 -8.74
N SER A 84 -1.93 -5.77 -8.82
CA SER A 84 -3.01 -5.30 -9.69
C SER A 84 -3.74 -4.09 -9.14
N VAL A 85 -3.73 -3.92 -7.81
CA VAL A 85 -4.27 -2.76 -7.09
C VAL A 85 -3.27 -2.32 -6.02
N ILE A 86 -3.10 -1.02 -5.85
CA ILE A 86 -2.31 -0.41 -4.78
C ILE A 86 -3.29 0.33 -3.87
N ALA A 87 -3.49 -0.19 -2.67
CA ALA A 87 -4.29 0.42 -1.62
C ALA A 87 -3.37 1.27 -0.74
N LEU A 88 -3.43 2.59 -0.88
CA LEU A 88 -2.51 3.52 -0.21
C LEU A 88 -3.27 4.34 0.83
N TRP A 89 -2.97 4.11 2.12
CA TRP A 89 -3.65 4.75 3.25
C TRP A 89 -2.70 5.65 4.04
N PHE A 90 -3.09 6.92 4.18
CA PHE A 90 -2.39 7.88 5.04
C PHE A 90 -3.05 7.95 6.41
N VAL A 91 -2.33 7.55 7.45
CA VAL A 91 -2.81 7.69 8.83
C VAL A 91 -2.76 9.17 9.23
N PRO A 92 -3.81 9.73 9.85
CA PRO A 92 -3.77 11.08 10.40
C PRO A 92 -2.54 11.27 11.31
N GLU A 93 -1.99 12.48 11.33
CA GLU A 93 -0.82 12.86 12.14
C GLU A 93 0.49 12.13 11.80
N SER A 94 0.47 11.12 10.90
CA SER A 94 1.69 10.50 10.40
C SER A 94 2.44 11.39 9.40
N ARG A 95 3.74 11.16 9.22
CA ARG A 95 4.53 11.85 8.20
C ARG A 95 4.52 11.12 6.86
N ALA A 96 4.63 9.81 6.89
CA ALA A 96 4.58 8.90 5.75
C ALA A 96 5.35 9.39 4.49
N PRO A 97 6.65 9.76 4.59
CA PRO A 97 7.39 10.27 3.43
C PRO A 97 7.55 9.22 2.33
N ILE A 98 7.69 7.96 2.72
CA ILE A 98 7.82 6.85 1.74
C ILE A 98 6.49 6.63 1.03
N SER A 99 5.36 6.70 1.73
CA SER A 99 4.03 6.58 1.10
C SER A 99 3.77 7.72 0.11
N LEU A 100 4.28 8.94 0.38
CA LEU A 100 4.23 10.04 -0.59
C LEU A 100 5.09 9.74 -1.83
N LEU A 101 6.27 9.14 -1.65
CA LEU A 101 7.13 8.69 -2.75
C LEU A 101 6.43 7.60 -3.58
N GLU A 102 5.84 6.59 -2.93
CA GLU A 102 5.08 5.52 -3.58
C GLU A 102 3.90 6.05 -4.38
N LEU A 103 3.15 7.02 -3.84
CA LEU A 103 2.09 7.71 -4.57
C LEU A 103 2.64 8.38 -5.84
N GLY A 104 3.73 9.11 -5.74
CA GLY A 104 4.36 9.78 -6.88
C GLY A 104 4.81 8.81 -7.96
N LEU A 105 5.47 7.71 -7.58
CA LEU A 105 5.95 6.67 -8.49
C LEU A 105 4.79 5.98 -9.23
N ASN A 106 3.66 5.77 -8.55
CA ASN A 106 2.55 4.96 -9.07
C ASN A 106 1.34 5.77 -9.56
N ALA A 107 1.35 7.11 -9.46
CA ALA A 107 0.21 7.96 -9.81
C ALA A 107 -0.32 7.74 -11.25
N ARG A 108 0.55 7.38 -12.19
CA ARG A 108 0.20 7.13 -13.60
C ARG A 108 -0.16 5.68 -13.91
N SER A 109 0.00 4.76 -12.97
CA SER A 109 -0.17 3.31 -13.21
C SER A 109 -1.62 2.89 -13.44
N GLY A 110 -2.58 3.70 -13.02
CA GLY A 110 -4.00 3.33 -13.00
C GLY A 110 -4.35 2.25 -11.97
N LYS A 111 -3.43 1.91 -11.05
CA LYS A 111 -3.61 0.87 -10.02
C LYS A 111 -4.02 1.44 -8.66
N VAL A 112 -3.75 2.73 -8.40
CA VAL A 112 -3.81 3.32 -7.05
C VAL A 112 -5.25 3.66 -6.66
N VAL A 113 -5.57 3.36 -5.40
CA VAL A 113 -6.71 3.91 -4.63
C VAL A 113 -6.12 4.53 -3.38
N VAL A 114 -6.50 5.77 -3.06
CA VAL A 114 -5.93 6.51 -1.93
C VAL A 114 -6.97 6.74 -0.86
N GLY A 115 -6.60 6.45 0.38
CA GLY A 115 -7.30 6.92 1.57
C GLY A 115 -6.47 8.00 2.27
N CYS A 116 -7.05 9.18 2.47
CA CYS A 116 -6.39 10.30 3.13
C CYS A 116 -7.38 11.09 4.01
N PRO A 117 -7.56 10.66 5.26
CA PRO A 117 -8.42 11.36 6.23
C PRO A 117 -7.93 12.79 6.50
N ASP A 118 -8.81 13.59 7.14
CA ASP A 118 -8.40 14.85 7.73
C ASP A 118 -7.33 14.63 8.79
N GLY A 119 -6.42 15.60 8.95
CA GLY A 119 -5.30 15.52 9.87
C GLY A 119 -3.97 15.05 9.24
N PHE A 120 -3.98 14.51 8.04
CA PHE A 120 -2.71 14.24 7.34
C PHE A 120 -2.07 15.56 6.87
N TRP A 121 -0.84 15.80 7.28
CA TRP A 121 -0.15 17.10 7.13
C TRP A 121 0.08 17.55 5.67
N ARG A 122 0.10 16.63 4.71
CA ARG A 122 0.24 16.90 3.27
C ARG A 122 -1.03 16.56 2.47
N LYS A 123 -2.20 16.52 3.12
CA LYS A 123 -3.46 16.18 2.46
C LYS A 123 -3.68 16.98 1.18
N GLY A 124 -3.45 18.29 1.18
CA GLY A 124 -3.62 19.13 -0.02
C GLY A 124 -2.75 18.70 -1.20
N ASN A 125 -1.49 18.25 -0.95
CA ASN A 125 -0.65 17.70 -2.02
C ASN A 125 -1.24 16.40 -2.57
N VAL A 126 -1.74 15.52 -1.70
CA VAL A 126 -2.39 14.26 -2.09
C VAL A 126 -3.64 14.53 -2.92
N GLU A 127 -4.49 15.47 -2.50
CA GLU A 127 -5.70 15.88 -3.22
C GLU A 127 -5.41 16.32 -4.65
N VAL A 128 -4.46 17.24 -4.82
CA VAL A 128 -4.08 17.76 -6.15
C VAL A 128 -3.51 16.66 -7.06
N VAL A 129 -2.68 15.76 -6.51
CA VAL A 129 -2.14 14.63 -7.27
C VAL A 129 -3.25 13.66 -7.67
N CYS A 130 -4.15 13.32 -6.75
CA CYS A 130 -5.27 12.42 -7.03
C CYS A 130 -6.20 13.00 -8.08
N GLU A 131 -6.57 14.29 -7.99
CA GLU A 131 -7.37 14.97 -9.00
C GLU A 131 -6.69 14.97 -10.37
N ARG A 132 -5.41 15.33 -10.42
CA ARG A 132 -4.61 15.41 -11.65
C ARG A 132 -4.54 14.09 -12.41
N PHE A 133 -4.46 12.96 -11.70
CA PHE A 133 -4.27 11.64 -12.29
C PHE A 133 -5.55 10.77 -12.25
N GLY A 134 -6.68 11.31 -11.81
CA GLY A 134 -7.96 10.58 -11.73
C GLY A 134 -7.90 9.40 -10.75
N ILE A 135 -7.17 9.56 -9.63
CA ILE A 135 -7.03 8.55 -8.59
C ILE A 135 -8.19 8.68 -7.61
N PRO A 136 -8.95 7.61 -7.31
CA PRO A 136 -9.97 7.64 -6.26
C PRO A 136 -9.36 8.05 -4.91
N LEU A 137 -9.92 9.09 -4.28
CA LEU A 137 -9.49 9.61 -2.99
C LEU A 137 -10.65 9.54 -1.99
N LEU A 138 -10.45 8.85 -0.88
CA LEU A 138 -11.45 8.60 0.15
C LEU A 138 -11.00 9.18 1.50
N ALA A 139 -11.94 9.70 2.27
CA ALA A 139 -11.65 10.32 3.56
C ALA A 139 -11.79 9.38 4.76
N ASP A 140 -12.52 8.29 4.62
CA ASP A 140 -12.75 7.31 5.68
C ASP A 140 -12.40 5.89 5.24
N LEU A 141 -12.13 5.03 6.22
CA LEU A 141 -11.65 3.67 5.99
C LEU A 141 -12.71 2.78 5.32
N ASP A 142 -13.99 2.95 5.64
CA ASP A 142 -15.06 2.12 5.08
C ASP A 142 -15.24 2.39 3.58
N ALA A 143 -15.28 3.67 3.20
CA ALA A 143 -15.32 4.08 1.79
C ALA A 143 -14.04 3.63 1.04
N PHE A 144 -12.87 3.72 1.69
CA PHE A 144 -11.61 3.27 1.11
C PHE A 144 -11.62 1.76 0.84
N VAL A 145 -12.05 0.94 1.81
CA VAL A 145 -12.20 -0.51 1.63
C VAL A 145 -13.16 -0.81 0.48
N ALA A 146 -14.31 -0.16 0.43
CA ALA A 146 -15.29 -0.34 -0.64
C ALA A 146 -14.71 -0.02 -2.02
N ALA A 147 -13.94 1.06 -2.15
CA ALA A 147 -13.30 1.46 -3.39
C ALA A 147 -12.21 0.46 -3.82
N VAL A 148 -11.41 -0.05 -2.88
CA VAL A 148 -10.40 -1.09 -3.15
C VAL A 148 -11.08 -2.38 -3.62
N ARG A 149 -12.13 -2.84 -2.94
CA ARG A 149 -12.92 -4.02 -3.36
C ARG A 149 -13.47 -3.88 -4.77
N ALA A 150 -14.07 -2.73 -5.09
CA ALA A 150 -14.59 -2.44 -6.43
C ALA A 150 -13.47 -2.49 -7.49
N ARG A 151 -12.29 -1.96 -7.17
CA ARG A 151 -11.13 -1.98 -8.07
C ARG A 151 -10.62 -3.41 -8.29
N ILE A 152 -10.55 -4.24 -7.24
CA ILE A 152 -10.19 -5.66 -7.35
C ILE A 152 -11.20 -6.39 -8.24
N ALA A 153 -12.50 -6.22 -8.01
CA ALA A 153 -13.56 -6.86 -8.81
C ALA A 153 -13.44 -6.52 -10.29
N SER A 154 -13.11 -5.25 -10.62
CA SER A 154 -12.91 -4.82 -12.01
C SER A 154 -11.71 -5.47 -12.71
N ARG A 155 -10.77 -6.05 -11.96
CA ARG A 155 -9.61 -6.79 -12.49
C ARG A 155 -9.90 -8.26 -12.70
N LEU A 156 -10.79 -8.83 -11.88
CA LEU A 156 -11.20 -10.23 -12.02
C LEU A 156 -12.14 -10.48 -13.21
N THR A 157 -12.75 -9.43 -13.76
CA THR A 157 -13.70 -9.50 -14.88
C THR A 157 -13.06 -9.25 -16.25
N ARG A 158 -11.75 -9.08 -16.32
CA ARG A 158 -10.97 -8.87 -17.55
C ARG A 158 -10.13 -10.08 -17.91
#